data_2ad448fa352de651b57cb6ded378f5ef
#
_entry.id   2ad448fa352de651b57cb6ded378f5ef
#
_cell.length_a   1.000
_cell.length_b   1.000
_cell.length_c   1.000
_cell.angle_alpha   90.00
_cell.angle_beta   90.00
_cell.angle_gamma   90.00
#
_symmetry.space_group_name_H-M   'P 1'
#
loop_
_entity.id
_entity.type
_entity.pdbx_description
1 polymer ?
#
loop_
_entity_poly.entity_id
_entity_poly.type
_entity_poly.pdbx_seq_one_letter_code
_entity_poly.pdbx_strand_id
1 'polypeptide(L)'
;DEGGKEIKNEITRNDVINNTKRIKVENENIKGSISLQGAIIDDIIFKNYNETLNGENKVIFLNPKNSSKEYFIETGWAAGGDEKIKLPLGDTIWKVKGNSTLTPNNPVTIEWDNGEGLIFTKKIELDEKFLFKITQGIKNNSNKSFQFYPYAQITRGGKPEGMQIYILHEGFLGVFGEELVEEDYDDIEKEKFTINSSKGWLGITDKYWLTAIVPEKGKEFKAEFAAKKEKYRANY
;
A
#
# COMPACT_ATOMS: atom_id res chain seq x y z
N ASP A 1 -0.36 -36.97 -27.03
CA ASP A 1 -0.02 -35.52 -26.79
C ASP A 1 -0.29 -35.20 -25.33
N GLU A 2 0.72 -35.41 -24.52
CA GLU A 2 0.72 -34.96 -23.10
C GLU A 2 1.05 -33.49 -23.09
N GLY A 3 0.02 -32.65 -22.88
CA GLY A 3 0.16 -31.24 -22.66
C GLY A 3 0.89 -30.96 -21.35
N GLY A 4 2.17 -30.65 -21.44
CA GLY A 4 2.95 -30.19 -20.30
C GLY A 4 2.32 -28.92 -19.72
N LYS A 5 1.73 -29.00 -18.52
CA LYS A 5 1.45 -27.81 -17.71
C LYS A 5 2.79 -27.15 -17.40
N GLU A 6 3.03 -25.96 -17.96
CA GLU A 6 4.09 -25.08 -17.47
C GLU A 6 3.82 -24.83 -15.97
N ILE A 7 4.65 -25.43 -15.13
CA ILE A 7 4.71 -25.08 -13.70
C ILE A 7 5.31 -23.69 -13.64
N LYS A 8 4.47 -22.64 -13.61
CA LYS A 8 4.90 -21.31 -13.22
C LYS A 8 5.36 -21.42 -11.78
N ASN A 9 6.65 -21.36 -11.55
CA ASN A 9 7.20 -21.24 -10.21
C ASN A 9 6.61 -19.97 -9.58
N GLU A 10 5.72 -20.15 -8.60
CA GLU A 10 5.17 -19.05 -7.84
C GLU A 10 6.31 -18.37 -7.08
N ILE A 11 6.43 -17.05 -7.26
CA ILE A 11 7.41 -16.24 -6.53
C ILE A 11 6.95 -16.15 -5.07
N THR A 12 7.73 -16.69 -4.16
CA THR A 12 7.39 -16.68 -2.74
C THR A 12 7.64 -15.30 -2.12
N ARG A 13 6.99 -15.04 -0.98
CA ARG A 13 7.23 -13.86 -0.16
C ARG A 13 8.73 -13.67 0.16
N ASN A 14 9.39 -14.74 0.58
CA ASN A 14 10.80 -14.69 0.96
C ASN A 14 11.71 -14.37 -0.24
N ASP A 15 11.40 -14.88 -1.42
CA ASP A 15 12.16 -14.55 -2.63
C ASP A 15 12.15 -13.05 -2.93
N VAL A 16 10.98 -12.41 -2.81
CA VAL A 16 10.88 -10.96 -3.03
C VAL A 16 11.62 -10.18 -1.95
N ILE A 17 11.43 -10.54 -0.68
CA ILE A 17 12.06 -9.84 0.46
C ILE A 17 13.58 -9.90 0.36
N ASN A 18 14.15 -11.09 0.06
CA ASN A 18 15.59 -11.29 0.02
C ASN A 18 16.27 -10.62 -1.20
N ASN A 19 15.52 -10.38 -2.27
CA ASN A 19 16.04 -9.80 -3.51
C ASN A 19 15.88 -8.27 -3.61
N THR A 20 15.31 -7.62 -2.59
CA THR A 20 15.11 -6.17 -2.58
C THR A 20 15.79 -5.49 -1.39
N LYS A 21 16.34 -4.29 -1.61
CA LYS A 21 16.81 -3.45 -0.50
C LYS A 21 15.61 -2.92 0.28
N ARG A 22 15.67 -2.97 1.60
CA ARG A 22 14.52 -2.69 2.46
C ARG A 22 14.89 -1.84 3.68
N ILE A 23 13.89 -1.12 4.22
CA ILE A 23 13.92 -0.45 5.51
C ILE A 23 13.31 -1.42 6.52
N LYS A 24 14.01 -1.73 7.60
CA LYS A 24 13.44 -2.52 8.71
C LYS A 24 12.35 -1.71 9.41
N VAL A 25 11.23 -2.37 9.75
CA VAL A 25 10.11 -1.80 10.51
C VAL A 25 9.92 -2.60 11.78
N GLU A 26 9.83 -1.92 12.92
CA GLU A 26 9.58 -2.61 14.18
C GLU A 26 9.00 -1.68 15.26
N ASN A 27 7.97 -2.16 15.96
CA ASN A 27 7.52 -1.68 17.25
C ASN A 27 7.08 -2.88 18.12
N GLU A 28 6.35 -2.66 19.20
CA GLU A 28 5.88 -3.75 20.06
C GLU A 28 4.80 -4.63 19.40
N ASN A 29 4.05 -4.13 18.44
CA ASN A 29 2.92 -4.80 17.83
C ASN A 29 3.22 -5.42 16.47
N ILE A 30 4.12 -4.80 15.70
CA ILE A 30 4.45 -5.20 14.33
C ILE A 30 5.95 -5.34 14.13
N LYS A 31 6.31 -6.19 13.17
CA LYS A 31 7.64 -6.28 12.56
C LYS A 31 7.50 -6.48 11.05
N GLY A 32 8.54 -6.10 10.33
CA GLY A 32 8.56 -6.27 8.88
C GLY A 32 9.52 -5.34 8.18
N SER A 33 9.19 -4.95 6.97
CA SER A 33 10.04 -4.07 6.19
C SER A 33 9.28 -3.34 5.08
N ILE A 34 9.89 -2.24 4.59
CA ILE A 34 9.40 -1.44 3.47
C ILE A 34 10.39 -1.61 2.32
N SER A 35 9.91 -1.94 1.13
CA SER A 35 10.74 -2.04 -0.06
C SER A 35 11.25 -0.66 -0.49
N LEU A 36 12.54 -0.53 -0.76
CA LEU A 36 13.11 0.66 -1.40
C LEU A 36 12.86 0.69 -2.92
N GLN A 37 12.45 -0.42 -3.51
CA GLN A 37 11.92 -0.45 -4.86
C GLN A 37 10.45 -0.05 -4.83
N GLY A 38 10.11 1.07 -5.44
CA GLY A 38 8.76 1.67 -5.44
C GLY A 38 8.37 2.36 -4.13
N ALA A 39 9.16 2.25 -3.05
CA ALA A 39 8.82 2.74 -1.71
C ALA A 39 7.47 2.17 -1.20
N ILE A 40 7.34 0.85 -1.23
CA ILE A 40 6.11 0.08 -0.99
C ILE A 40 6.14 -0.52 0.41
N ILE A 41 5.05 -0.34 1.18
CA ILE A 41 4.81 -1.03 2.45
C ILE A 41 4.13 -2.37 2.11
N ASP A 42 4.90 -3.45 2.15
CA ASP A 42 4.48 -4.75 1.63
C ASP A 42 4.91 -5.96 2.47
N ASP A 43 5.47 -5.72 3.64
CA ASP A 43 5.94 -6.77 4.53
C ASP A 43 5.68 -6.36 5.98
N ILE A 44 4.50 -6.70 6.49
CA ILE A 44 4.11 -6.45 7.88
C ILE A 44 3.56 -7.74 8.49
N ILE A 45 4.11 -8.08 9.65
CA ILE A 45 3.71 -9.24 10.47
C ILE A 45 3.25 -8.73 11.83
N PHE A 46 2.12 -9.21 12.31
CA PHE A 46 1.63 -8.93 13.65
C PHE A 46 2.34 -9.81 14.69
N LYS A 47 3.01 -9.21 15.66
CA LYS A 47 3.78 -9.93 16.69
C LYS A 47 2.89 -10.63 17.73
N ASN A 48 1.70 -10.09 17.95
CA ASN A 48 0.81 -10.50 19.05
C ASN A 48 -0.37 -11.36 18.58
N TYR A 49 -0.48 -11.66 17.29
CA TYR A 49 -1.58 -12.44 16.72
C TYR A 49 -1.05 -13.64 15.96
N ASN A 50 -1.67 -14.80 16.17
CA ASN A 50 -1.36 -16.05 15.47
C ASN A 50 -2.43 -16.33 14.41
N GLU A 51 -2.06 -17.00 13.32
CA GLU A 51 -2.99 -17.39 12.25
C GLU A 51 -4.10 -18.32 12.73
N THR A 52 -3.81 -19.15 13.73
CA THR A 52 -4.77 -20.05 14.38
C THR A 52 -4.64 -19.95 15.89
N LEU A 53 -5.72 -20.29 16.64
CA LEU A 53 -5.78 -20.19 18.10
C LEU A 53 -4.65 -20.94 18.83
N ASN A 54 -4.22 -22.10 18.29
CA ASN A 54 -3.20 -22.94 18.88
C ASN A 54 -1.92 -23.01 18.03
N GLY A 55 -1.81 -22.15 17.00
CA GLY A 55 -0.66 -22.14 16.10
C GLY A 55 0.46 -21.23 16.60
N GLU A 56 1.67 -21.49 16.14
CA GLU A 56 2.84 -20.65 16.41
C GLU A 56 3.09 -19.60 15.31
N ASN A 57 2.52 -19.81 14.13
CA ASN A 57 2.69 -18.91 12.99
C ASN A 57 2.00 -17.58 13.26
N LYS A 58 2.73 -16.50 13.07
CA LYS A 58 2.21 -15.14 13.20
C LYS A 58 1.43 -14.72 11.97
N VAL A 59 0.41 -13.90 12.16
CA VAL A 59 -0.35 -13.31 11.06
C VAL A 59 0.56 -12.48 10.18
N ILE A 60 0.69 -12.88 8.92
CA ILE A 60 1.33 -12.10 7.87
C ILE A 60 0.25 -11.17 7.30
N PHE A 61 0.33 -9.89 7.65
CA PHE A 61 -0.71 -8.93 7.31
C PHE A 61 -0.53 -8.34 5.90
N LEU A 62 0.69 -7.91 5.57
CA LEU A 62 1.02 -7.44 4.23
C LEU A 62 2.03 -8.38 3.56
N ASN A 63 1.86 -8.57 2.26
CA ASN A 63 2.69 -9.43 1.44
C ASN A 63 3.24 -8.68 0.23
N PRO A 64 4.50 -8.95 -0.16
CA PRO A 64 5.18 -8.26 -1.24
C PRO A 64 4.42 -8.30 -2.57
N LYS A 65 4.52 -7.19 -3.28
CA LYS A 65 4.11 -7.07 -4.68
C LYS A 65 4.75 -8.17 -5.51
N ASN A 66 3.98 -8.77 -6.40
CA ASN A 66 4.33 -9.90 -7.25
C ASN A 66 4.52 -11.25 -6.52
N SER A 67 4.27 -11.36 -5.22
CA SER A 67 4.11 -12.65 -4.56
C SER A 67 2.72 -13.24 -4.81
N SER A 68 2.53 -14.54 -4.57
CA SER A 68 1.27 -15.25 -4.84
C SER A 68 0.05 -14.67 -4.10
N LYS A 69 0.26 -14.06 -2.95
CA LYS A 69 -0.79 -13.42 -2.13
C LYS A 69 -0.42 -11.95 -1.85
N GLU A 70 -0.13 -11.19 -2.91
CA GLU A 70 0.28 -9.79 -2.74
C GLU A 70 -0.78 -8.97 -2.00
N TYR A 71 -0.36 -8.21 -1.01
CA TYR A 71 -1.20 -7.28 -0.27
C TYR A 71 -0.31 -6.15 0.25
N PHE A 72 -0.40 -4.98 -0.34
CA PHE A 72 0.54 -3.90 -0.11
C PHE A 72 -0.08 -2.52 -0.27
N ILE A 73 0.64 -1.52 0.25
CA ILE A 73 0.27 -0.11 0.16
C ILE A 73 1.37 0.63 -0.59
N GLU A 74 0.98 1.41 -1.57
CA GLU A 74 1.87 2.32 -2.28
C GLU A 74 1.34 3.76 -2.25
N THR A 75 2.24 4.72 -2.28
CA THR A 75 1.93 6.14 -2.41
C THR A 75 2.77 6.74 -3.51
N GLY A 76 2.29 7.79 -4.14
CA GLY A 76 3.01 8.40 -5.24
C GLY A 76 2.42 9.73 -5.66
N TRP A 77 2.76 10.13 -6.89
CA TRP A 77 2.28 11.35 -7.51
C TRP A 77 1.84 11.08 -8.94
N ALA A 78 0.74 11.69 -9.32
CA ALA A 78 0.36 11.86 -10.72
C ALA A 78 0.73 13.29 -11.15
N ALA A 79 1.22 13.44 -12.39
CA ALA A 79 1.47 14.76 -12.96
C ALA A 79 0.17 15.32 -13.55
N GLY A 80 -0.04 16.63 -13.35
CA GLY A 80 -1.05 17.41 -14.06
C GLY A 80 -0.41 18.27 -15.17
N GLY A 81 -1.26 18.71 -16.12
CA GLY A 81 -0.81 19.54 -17.26
C GLY A 81 -0.13 18.75 -18.37
N ASP A 82 0.42 19.48 -19.34
CA ASP A 82 0.98 18.92 -20.59
C ASP A 82 2.49 18.61 -20.52
N GLU A 83 3.15 18.98 -19.42
CA GLU A 83 4.59 18.78 -19.24
C GLU A 83 4.90 17.29 -18.97
N LYS A 84 5.80 16.74 -19.77
CA LYS A 84 6.32 15.39 -19.54
C LYS A 84 7.30 15.42 -18.37
N ILE A 85 6.91 14.80 -17.27
CA ILE A 85 7.70 14.74 -16.03
C ILE A 85 8.07 13.31 -15.76
N LYS A 86 9.33 13.07 -15.46
CA LYS A 86 9.80 11.77 -14.98
C LYS A 86 9.42 11.64 -13.51
N LEU A 87 8.43 10.77 -13.25
CA LEU A 87 7.92 10.46 -11.91
C LEU A 87 8.56 9.18 -11.35
N PRO A 88 8.64 9.03 -10.02
CA PRO A 88 8.99 7.75 -9.42
C PRO A 88 7.87 6.74 -9.64
N LEU A 89 8.21 5.58 -10.16
CA LEU A 89 7.30 4.47 -10.46
C LEU A 89 7.54 3.28 -9.51
N GLY A 90 6.78 2.20 -9.70
CA GLY A 90 6.88 1.01 -8.87
C GLY A 90 8.21 0.24 -8.96
N ASP A 91 9.05 0.52 -9.94
CA ASP A 91 10.40 -0.03 -10.11
C ASP A 91 11.52 0.93 -9.68
N THR A 92 11.19 2.16 -9.34
CA THR A 92 12.16 3.17 -8.89
C THR A 92 12.85 2.76 -7.60
N ILE A 93 14.17 2.83 -7.58
CA ILE A 93 14.98 2.56 -6.39
C ILE A 93 15.19 3.85 -5.61
N TRP A 94 14.63 3.89 -4.41
CA TRP A 94 14.76 5.00 -3.48
C TRP A 94 16.03 4.90 -2.64
N LYS A 95 16.56 6.04 -2.22
CA LYS A 95 17.72 6.13 -1.34
C LYS A 95 17.29 6.56 0.05
N VAL A 96 17.78 5.87 1.08
CA VAL A 96 17.55 6.25 2.47
C VAL A 96 18.45 7.44 2.82
N LYS A 97 17.89 8.42 3.50
CA LYS A 97 18.62 9.52 4.13
C LYS A 97 18.76 9.28 5.63
N GLY A 98 19.98 8.95 6.05
CA GLY A 98 20.27 8.70 7.45
C GLY A 98 19.93 7.28 7.86
N ASN A 99 19.06 7.12 8.87
CA ASN A 99 18.74 5.85 9.46
C ASN A 99 17.80 4.98 8.60
N SER A 100 18.04 3.66 8.59
CA SER A 100 17.32 2.68 7.79
C SER A 100 16.41 1.74 8.62
N THR A 101 16.16 2.08 9.88
CA THR A 101 15.25 1.32 10.75
C THR A 101 14.13 2.24 11.23
N LEU A 102 12.90 1.92 10.87
CA LEU A 102 11.70 2.64 11.26
C LEU A 102 11.17 2.08 12.58
N THR A 103 11.12 2.94 13.59
CA THR A 103 10.50 2.67 14.90
C THR A 103 9.70 3.90 15.34
N PRO A 104 8.87 3.84 16.40
CA PRO A 104 8.09 5.00 16.85
C PRO A 104 8.95 6.23 17.15
N ASN A 105 10.17 6.03 17.67
CA ASN A 105 11.10 7.13 18.01
C ASN A 105 12.06 7.48 16.87
N ASN A 106 11.95 6.84 15.72
CA ASN A 106 12.97 6.93 14.69
C ASN A 106 12.34 6.90 13.28
N PRO A 107 11.83 8.04 12.80
CA PRO A 107 11.29 8.17 11.46
C PRO A 107 12.38 7.95 10.40
N VAL A 108 11.97 7.49 9.23
CA VAL A 108 12.86 7.30 8.08
C VAL A 108 12.47 8.23 6.95
N THR A 109 13.47 8.85 6.32
CA THR A 109 13.28 9.65 5.11
C THR A 109 13.97 8.97 3.95
N ILE A 110 13.25 8.86 2.83
CA ILE A 110 13.78 8.37 1.57
C ILE A 110 13.63 9.43 0.48
N GLU A 111 14.54 9.43 -0.48
CA GLU A 111 14.52 10.37 -1.59
C GLU A 111 14.85 9.71 -2.92
N TRP A 112 14.37 10.32 -3.97
CA TRP A 112 14.73 10.00 -5.35
C TRP A 112 14.82 11.28 -6.18
N ASP A 113 15.94 11.42 -6.90
CA ASP A 113 16.20 12.51 -7.83
C ASP A 113 15.88 12.03 -9.25
N ASN A 114 15.01 12.77 -9.95
CA ASN A 114 14.63 12.41 -11.32
C ASN A 114 15.69 12.75 -12.36
N GLY A 115 16.76 13.46 -11.98
CA GLY A 115 17.81 13.95 -12.86
C GLY A 115 17.42 15.16 -13.73
N GLU A 116 16.21 15.70 -13.53
CA GLU A 116 15.64 16.81 -14.29
C GLU A 116 15.30 18.01 -13.37
N GLY A 117 15.91 18.05 -12.20
CA GLY A 117 15.76 19.14 -11.21
C GLY A 117 14.66 18.92 -10.19
N LEU A 118 14.03 17.75 -10.14
CA LEU A 118 13.03 17.43 -9.11
C LEU A 118 13.55 16.33 -8.19
N ILE A 119 13.49 16.59 -6.88
CA ILE A 119 13.81 15.61 -5.85
C ILE A 119 12.52 15.28 -5.10
N PHE A 120 12.09 14.03 -5.20
CA PHE A 120 10.94 13.48 -4.51
C PHE A 120 11.37 12.90 -3.16
N THR A 121 10.61 13.18 -2.12
CA THR A 121 10.90 12.70 -0.76
C THR A 121 9.67 12.07 -0.13
N LYS A 122 9.89 11.05 0.69
CA LYS A 122 8.87 10.50 1.59
C LYS A 122 9.49 10.41 2.99
N LYS A 123 8.86 11.06 3.96
CA LYS A 123 9.12 10.85 5.38
C LYS A 123 8.09 9.87 5.90
N ILE A 124 8.56 8.78 6.51
CA ILE A 124 7.73 7.70 7.03
C ILE A 124 7.91 7.70 8.55
N GLU A 125 6.80 7.79 9.26
CA GLU A 125 6.70 7.78 10.72
C GLU A 125 5.80 6.61 11.12
N LEU A 126 6.09 5.97 12.24
CA LEU A 126 5.33 4.85 12.82
C LEU A 126 4.95 5.22 14.25
N ASP A 127 3.71 4.96 14.65
CA ASP A 127 3.30 5.10 16.03
C ASP A 127 3.59 3.83 16.87
N GLU A 128 3.23 3.85 18.13
CA GLU A 128 3.39 2.72 19.05
C GLU A 128 2.45 1.53 18.73
N LYS A 129 1.48 1.73 17.83
CA LYS A 129 0.47 0.72 17.47
C LYS A 129 0.62 0.27 16.03
N PHE A 130 -0.20 0.83 15.12
CA PHE A 130 -0.32 0.34 13.74
C PHE A 130 -0.35 1.47 12.72
N LEU A 131 -0.26 2.74 13.14
CA LEU A 131 -0.40 3.89 12.25
C LEU A 131 0.95 4.26 11.61
N PHE A 132 0.98 4.21 10.29
CA PHE A 132 2.03 4.81 9.47
C PHE A 132 1.58 6.20 9.01
N LYS A 133 2.41 7.21 9.23
CA LYS A 133 2.22 8.53 8.66
C LYS A 133 3.25 8.77 7.56
N ILE A 134 2.78 9.04 6.35
CA ILE A 134 3.63 9.27 5.19
C ILE A 134 3.48 10.72 4.74
N THR A 135 4.56 11.48 4.85
CA THR A 135 4.63 12.84 4.33
C THR A 135 5.39 12.84 3.01
N GLN A 136 4.70 13.19 1.94
CA GLN A 136 5.25 13.27 0.58
C GLN A 136 5.70 14.71 0.29
N GLY A 137 6.87 14.87 -0.30
CA GLY A 137 7.42 16.18 -0.63
C GLY A 137 8.14 16.19 -1.97
N ILE A 138 8.19 17.34 -2.61
CA ILE A 138 8.92 17.57 -3.86
C ILE A 138 9.75 18.86 -3.69
N LYS A 139 11.05 18.74 -3.90
CA LYS A 139 11.92 19.92 -4.04
C LYS A 139 12.13 20.17 -5.52
N ASN A 140 11.71 21.36 -5.98
CA ASN A 140 11.90 21.82 -7.35
C ASN A 140 13.13 22.74 -7.42
N ASN A 141 14.18 22.26 -8.07
CA ASN A 141 15.40 23.02 -8.36
C ASN A 141 15.44 23.50 -9.82
N SER A 142 14.36 23.29 -10.58
CA SER A 142 14.24 23.76 -11.97
C SER A 142 13.66 25.17 -12.03
N ASN A 143 13.64 25.78 -13.22
CA ASN A 143 13.01 27.07 -13.46
C ASN A 143 11.54 26.95 -13.93
N LYS A 144 10.95 25.76 -13.85
CA LYS A 144 9.59 25.48 -14.31
C LYS A 144 8.65 25.26 -13.12
N SER A 145 7.36 25.52 -13.33
CA SER A 145 6.28 25.19 -12.41
C SER A 145 5.63 23.87 -12.84
N PHE A 146 5.31 23.03 -11.87
CA PHE A 146 4.68 21.72 -12.12
C PHE A 146 3.48 21.53 -11.19
N GLN A 147 2.48 20.81 -11.69
CA GLN A 147 1.32 20.41 -10.90
C GLN A 147 1.38 18.91 -10.61
N PHE A 148 1.18 18.55 -9.35
CA PHE A 148 1.18 17.17 -8.89
C PHE A 148 -0.05 16.87 -8.06
N TYR A 149 -0.55 15.65 -8.20
CA TYR A 149 -1.62 15.09 -7.39
C TYR A 149 -1.04 13.90 -6.62
N PRO A 150 -0.92 13.98 -5.29
CA PRO A 150 -0.52 12.85 -4.48
C PRO A 150 -1.63 11.80 -4.48
N TYR A 151 -1.24 10.53 -4.46
CA TYR A 151 -2.17 9.43 -4.30
C TYR A 151 -1.66 8.42 -3.28
N ALA A 152 -2.58 7.63 -2.74
CA ALA A 152 -2.28 6.40 -2.02
C ALA A 152 -3.19 5.27 -2.51
N GLN A 153 -2.67 4.05 -2.51
CA GLN A 153 -3.37 2.87 -2.99
C GLN A 153 -3.06 1.66 -2.13
N ILE A 154 -4.11 0.93 -1.76
CA ILE A 154 -4.04 -0.44 -1.27
C ILE A 154 -4.27 -1.36 -2.45
N THR A 155 -3.42 -2.35 -2.63
CA THR A 155 -3.60 -3.41 -3.64
C THR A 155 -3.61 -4.76 -2.94
N ARG A 156 -4.62 -5.59 -3.26
CA ARG A 156 -4.75 -6.97 -2.80
C ARG A 156 -4.90 -7.92 -3.98
N GLY A 157 -4.14 -8.99 -3.98
CA GLY A 157 -4.26 -10.10 -4.93
C GLY A 157 -5.14 -11.21 -4.35
N GLY A 158 -6.20 -11.55 -5.08
CA GLY A 158 -7.18 -12.55 -4.67
C GLY A 158 -8.14 -12.12 -3.57
N LYS A 159 -9.22 -12.86 -3.42
CA LYS A 159 -10.18 -12.73 -2.32
C LYS A 159 -9.65 -13.46 -1.07
N PRO A 160 -10.11 -13.12 0.13
CA PRO A 160 -9.80 -13.88 1.34
C PRO A 160 -10.18 -15.35 1.17
N GLU A 161 -9.32 -16.25 1.65
CA GLU A 161 -9.61 -17.69 1.69
C GLU A 161 -10.32 -18.05 2.98
N GLY A 162 -11.35 -18.88 2.94
CA GLY A 162 -12.01 -19.43 4.11
C GLY A 162 -13.51 -19.61 3.94
N MET A 163 -14.15 -20.27 4.91
CA MET A 163 -15.61 -20.38 4.93
C MET A 163 -16.24 -19.05 5.34
N GLN A 164 -17.05 -18.47 4.47
CA GLN A 164 -17.86 -17.27 4.72
C GLN A 164 -19.06 -17.59 5.65
N ILE A 165 -18.77 -18.03 6.87
CA ILE A 165 -19.80 -18.27 7.86
C ILE A 165 -19.83 -17.10 8.83
N TYR A 166 -20.95 -16.35 8.86
CA TYR A 166 -21.20 -15.24 9.76
C TYR A 166 -20.15 -14.10 9.72
N ILE A 167 -19.72 -13.71 8.52
CA ILE A 167 -18.91 -12.51 8.33
C ILE A 167 -19.86 -11.35 8.06
N LEU A 168 -19.69 -10.25 8.79
CA LEU A 168 -20.51 -9.06 8.61
C LEU A 168 -20.23 -8.39 7.27
N HIS A 169 -18.96 -8.21 6.94
CA HIS A 169 -18.50 -7.66 5.65
C HIS A 169 -17.05 -8.06 5.38
N GLU A 170 -16.76 -8.48 4.15
CA GLU A 170 -15.41 -8.63 3.60
C GLU A 170 -15.37 -7.97 2.23
N GLY A 171 -14.48 -7.00 2.05
CA GLY A 171 -14.40 -6.25 0.81
C GLY A 171 -13.88 -4.85 1.02
N PHE A 172 -14.43 -3.94 0.28
CA PHE A 172 -14.07 -2.53 0.35
C PHE A 172 -14.94 -1.80 1.38
N LEU A 173 -14.32 -0.90 2.09
CA LEU A 173 -14.96 -0.17 3.17
C LEU A 173 -14.42 1.26 3.20
N GLY A 174 -15.28 2.22 3.47
CA GLY A 174 -14.87 3.61 3.63
C GLY A 174 -15.92 4.50 4.26
N VAL A 175 -15.47 5.60 4.82
CA VAL A 175 -16.34 6.69 5.29
C VAL A 175 -15.99 7.93 4.49
N PHE A 176 -16.97 8.51 3.84
CA PHE A 176 -16.82 9.71 2.99
C PHE A 176 -17.79 10.79 3.49
N GLY A 177 -17.23 11.81 4.14
CA GLY A 177 -18.09 12.76 4.85
C GLY A 177 -18.70 12.13 6.10
N GLU A 178 -20.00 11.81 6.03
CA GLU A 178 -20.79 11.14 7.08
C GLU A 178 -21.36 9.81 6.58
N GLU A 179 -21.09 9.44 5.34
CA GLU A 179 -21.62 8.25 4.69
C GLU A 179 -20.62 7.09 4.83
N LEU A 180 -21.11 5.94 5.33
CA LEU A 180 -20.41 4.66 5.31
C LEU A 180 -20.72 3.98 3.98
N VAL A 181 -19.68 3.54 3.28
CA VAL A 181 -19.76 2.76 2.05
C VAL A 181 -19.13 1.41 2.29
N GLU A 182 -19.86 0.36 1.94
CA GLU A 182 -19.43 -1.04 1.97
C GLU A 182 -19.71 -1.65 0.59
N GLU A 183 -18.69 -2.20 -0.04
CA GLU A 183 -18.78 -2.81 -1.37
C GLU A 183 -18.12 -4.18 -1.38
N ASP A 184 -18.84 -5.19 -1.81
CA ASP A 184 -18.33 -6.55 -1.92
C ASP A 184 -17.35 -6.69 -3.10
N TYR A 185 -16.44 -7.66 -3.03
CA TYR A 185 -15.51 -7.97 -4.13
C TYR A 185 -16.24 -8.25 -5.44
N ASP A 186 -17.36 -9.00 -5.39
CA ASP A 186 -18.14 -9.39 -6.57
C ASP A 186 -18.82 -8.19 -7.25
N ASP A 187 -19.19 -7.18 -6.50
CA ASP A 187 -19.82 -5.98 -7.05
C ASP A 187 -18.78 -5.07 -7.70
N ILE A 188 -17.62 -4.93 -7.09
CA ILE A 188 -16.50 -4.16 -7.68
C ILE A 188 -15.89 -4.84 -8.92
N GLU A 189 -16.00 -6.17 -9.05
CA GLU A 189 -15.64 -6.88 -10.29
C GLU A 189 -16.56 -6.51 -11.47
N LYS A 190 -17.83 -6.21 -11.20
CA LYS A 190 -18.82 -5.81 -12.20
C LYS A 190 -18.69 -4.35 -12.56
N GLU A 191 -18.59 -3.48 -11.55
CA GLU A 191 -18.51 -2.05 -11.72
C GLU A 191 -17.66 -1.41 -10.64
N LYS A 192 -16.75 -0.51 -11.03
CA LYS A 192 -15.94 0.23 -10.09
C LYS A 192 -16.78 1.28 -9.36
N PHE A 193 -16.50 1.48 -8.08
CA PHE A 193 -17.08 2.55 -7.27
C PHE A 193 -16.18 3.78 -7.27
N THR A 194 -16.77 4.98 -7.35
CA THR A 194 -16.02 6.25 -7.23
C THR A 194 -16.84 7.30 -6.48
N ILE A 195 -16.15 8.06 -5.61
CA ILE A 195 -16.77 9.16 -4.86
C ILE A 195 -15.75 10.30 -4.64
N ASN A 196 -16.23 11.54 -4.64
CA ASN A 196 -15.44 12.70 -4.25
C ASN A 196 -15.74 13.08 -2.79
N SER A 197 -14.70 13.39 -2.02
CA SER A 197 -14.85 13.82 -0.63
C SER A 197 -13.69 14.74 -0.22
N SER A 198 -13.86 15.46 0.89
CA SER A 198 -12.80 16.27 1.52
C SER A 198 -12.45 15.78 2.93
N LYS A 199 -13.11 14.71 3.39
CA LYS A 199 -12.85 14.08 4.68
C LYS A 199 -13.26 12.61 4.63
N GLY A 200 -12.57 11.78 5.39
CA GLY A 200 -12.88 10.37 5.51
C GLY A 200 -11.66 9.48 5.37
N TRP A 201 -11.90 8.22 5.10
CA TRP A 201 -10.91 7.17 4.91
C TRP A 201 -11.48 6.06 4.04
N LEU A 202 -10.64 5.22 3.48
CA LEU A 202 -11.03 4.08 2.66
C LEU A 202 -10.06 2.92 2.87
N GLY A 203 -10.53 1.71 2.61
CA GLY A 203 -9.72 0.53 2.82
C GLY A 203 -10.30 -0.76 2.28
N ILE A 204 -9.63 -1.85 2.62
CA ILE A 204 -10.05 -3.22 2.35
C ILE A 204 -10.07 -3.97 3.68
N THR A 205 -11.18 -4.64 3.97
CA THR A 205 -11.37 -5.44 5.19
C THR A 205 -11.50 -6.91 4.88
N ASP A 206 -10.91 -7.70 5.77
CA ASP A 206 -11.13 -9.13 5.89
C ASP A 206 -11.88 -9.41 7.19
N LYS A 207 -12.15 -10.67 7.47
CA LYS A 207 -12.86 -11.12 8.68
C LYS A 207 -12.35 -10.48 9.99
N TYR A 208 -11.05 -10.25 10.12
CA TYR A 208 -10.42 -9.79 11.37
C TYR A 208 -9.59 -8.51 11.21
N TRP A 209 -9.27 -8.11 9.99
CA TRP A 209 -8.27 -7.09 9.74
C TRP A 209 -8.75 -6.08 8.72
N LEU A 210 -8.43 -4.83 8.97
CA LEU A 210 -8.68 -3.71 8.06
C LEU A 210 -7.36 -3.03 7.71
N THR A 211 -7.08 -2.90 6.42
CA THR A 211 -6.07 -1.95 5.92
C THR A 211 -6.79 -0.70 5.45
N ALA A 212 -6.44 0.45 6.00
CA ALA A 212 -7.06 1.71 5.64
C ALA A 212 -6.01 2.78 5.27
N ILE A 213 -6.38 3.65 4.35
CA ILE A 213 -5.68 4.89 4.02
C ILE A 213 -6.56 6.08 4.35
N VAL A 214 -5.93 7.10 4.94
CA VAL A 214 -6.62 8.31 5.39
C VAL A 214 -6.00 9.49 4.66
N PRO A 215 -6.70 10.09 3.68
CA PRO A 215 -6.24 11.30 3.01
C PRO A 215 -6.06 12.48 3.98
N GLU A 216 -5.27 13.47 3.58
CA GLU A 216 -5.08 14.68 4.36
C GLU A 216 -6.42 15.40 4.59
N LYS A 217 -6.74 15.67 5.85
CA LYS A 217 -7.99 16.31 6.23
C LYS A 217 -8.14 17.70 5.58
N GLY A 218 -9.32 17.94 5.00
CA GLY A 218 -9.66 19.23 4.38
C GLY A 218 -9.11 19.42 2.97
N LYS A 219 -8.51 18.38 2.38
CA LYS A 219 -8.17 18.36 0.96
C LYS A 219 -9.19 17.52 0.20
N GLU A 220 -9.63 18.05 -0.94
CA GLU A 220 -10.50 17.27 -1.82
C GLU A 220 -9.73 16.10 -2.45
N PHE A 221 -10.36 14.94 -2.49
CA PHE A 221 -9.84 13.74 -3.13
C PHE A 221 -10.96 12.97 -3.83
N LYS A 222 -10.58 12.20 -4.82
CA LYS A 222 -11.46 11.23 -5.47
C LYS A 222 -11.06 9.83 -5.03
N ALA A 223 -11.93 9.16 -4.28
CA ALA A 223 -11.74 7.75 -3.93
C ALA A 223 -12.26 6.83 -5.02
N GLU A 224 -11.59 5.70 -5.20
CA GLU A 224 -12.00 4.65 -6.14
C GLU A 224 -11.77 3.28 -5.53
N PHE A 225 -12.78 2.39 -5.65
CA PHE A 225 -12.67 0.95 -5.50
C PHE A 225 -12.74 0.30 -6.88
N ALA A 226 -11.77 -0.52 -7.22
CA ALA A 226 -11.68 -1.13 -8.54
C ALA A 226 -11.07 -2.54 -8.49
N ALA A 227 -11.48 -3.39 -9.42
CA ALA A 227 -10.92 -4.72 -9.62
C ALA A 227 -10.46 -4.91 -11.06
N LYS A 228 -9.35 -5.61 -11.23
CA LYS A 228 -8.86 -6.05 -12.55
C LYS A 228 -8.00 -7.30 -12.40
N LYS A 229 -8.41 -8.39 -13.07
CA LYS A 229 -7.66 -9.67 -13.08
C LYS A 229 -7.30 -10.13 -11.65
N GLU A 230 -8.30 -10.27 -10.79
CA GLU A 230 -8.15 -10.68 -9.38
C GLU A 230 -7.25 -9.77 -8.54
N LYS A 231 -6.99 -8.55 -9.00
CA LYS A 231 -6.34 -7.51 -8.21
C LYS A 231 -7.37 -6.46 -7.81
N TYR A 232 -7.52 -6.27 -6.53
CA TYR A 232 -8.46 -5.37 -5.89
C TYR A 232 -7.72 -4.14 -5.38
N ARG A 233 -8.23 -2.95 -5.66
CA ARG A 233 -7.59 -1.68 -5.33
C ARG A 233 -8.54 -0.72 -4.65
N ALA A 234 -8.13 -0.18 -3.53
CA ALA A 234 -8.74 0.97 -2.89
C ALA A 234 -7.74 2.13 -2.96
N ASN A 235 -8.10 3.24 -3.60
CA ASN A 235 -7.17 4.36 -3.82
C ASN A 235 -7.87 5.73 -3.74
N TYR A 236 -7.09 6.76 -3.55
CA TYR A 236 -7.49 8.16 -3.76
C TYR A 236 -6.40 8.92 -4.51
#